data_e248d7b21527a9efc7173afc4f626358
#
_entry.id   e248d7b21527a9efc7173afc4f626358
#
_cell.length_a   1.000
_cell.length_b   1.000
_cell.length_c   1.000
_cell.angle_alpha   90.00
_cell.angle_beta   90.00
_cell.angle_gamma   90.00
#
_symmetry.space_group_name_H-M   'P 1'
#
loop_
_entity.id
_entity.type
_entity.pdbx_description
1 polymer ?
#
loop_
_entity_poly.entity_id
_entity_poly.type
_entity_poly.pdbx_seq_one_letter_code
_entity_poly.pdbx_strand_id
1 'polypeptide(L)'
;MKRSVAPLVIVAMLAPALALAGPAEDKGLEIAKEADRRDEGFGDTRSNMLMILRNKRGQESKRELEIRALEVKGDGDKSLTVFHTPRDVRGTALLTFSHGVEPDDQWLYLPALRRVKRIASNNKSGPFMGSEFAYEDLSSQEVEKYTYKYLKDDKIGGVDCFLVEQYPVSKDSGYTRLQAWLDKDEYRVRKIDFYDRKGALLKTLTPSEYNKYLGKYWRAH
;
A
#
# COMPACT_ATOMS: atom_id res chain seq x y z
N MET A 1 64.88 42.33 -1.64
CA MET A 1 63.90 41.72 -0.72
C MET A 1 62.58 41.56 -1.48
N LYS A 2 62.28 40.35 -1.91
CA LYS A 2 60.97 40.05 -2.60
C LYS A 2 60.05 39.42 -1.56
N ARG A 3 58.94 40.10 -1.22
CA ARG A 3 57.88 39.56 -0.36
C ARG A 3 56.95 38.70 -1.16
N SER A 4 56.94 37.39 -0.86
CA SER A 4 56.00 36.44 -1.43
C SER A 4 54.66 36.52 -0.67
N VAL A 5 53.56 36.80 -1.38
CA VAL A 5 52.22 36.81 -0.82
C VAL A 5 51.56 35.48 -1.23
N ALA A 6 51.28 34.63 -0.25
CA ALA A 6 50.57 33.36 -0.48
C ALA A 6 49.05 33.61 -0.61
N PRO A 7 48.34 32.98 -1.58
CA PRO A 7 46.90 33.13 -1.70
C PRO A 7 46.16 32.33 -0.61
N LEU A 8 45.27 32.99 0.08
CA LEU A 8 44.33 32.39 1.00
C LEU A 8 43.23 31.64 0.24
N VAL A 9 43.25 30.31 0.25
CA VAL A 9 42.21 29.48 -0.32
C VAL A 9 41.06 29.36 0.73
N ILE A 10 39.94 30.04 0.46
CA ILE A 10 38.70 29.88 1.23
C ILE A 10 37.97 28.64 0.72
N VAL A 11 38.04 27.54 1.46
CA VAL A 11 37.21 26.35 1.24
C VAL A 11 35.84 26.64 1.82
N ALA A 12 34.88 26.95 0.94
CA ALA A 12 33.49 27.03 1.33
C ALA A 12 32.94 25.61 1.60
N MET A 13 32.75 25.27 2.87
CA MET A 13 32.02 24.04 3.25
C MET A 13 30.54 24.22 2.88
N LEU A 14 30.10 23.56 1.80
CA LEU A 14 28.68 23.34 1.56
C LEU A 14 28.16 22.35 2.61
N ALA A 15 27.49 22.85 3.63
CA ALA A 15 26.69 22.00 4.51
C ALA A 15 25.51 21.44 3.71
N PRO A 16 25.21 20.12 3.76
CA PRO A 16 24.02 19.60 3.14
C PRO A 16 22.80 20.24 3.82
N ALA A 17 21.98 20.96 3.05
CA ALA A 17 20.69 21.44 3.52
C ALA A 17 19.82 20.20 3.78
N LEU A 18 19.58 19.87 5.04
CA LEU A 18 18.51 18.99 5.45
C LEU A 18 17.21 19.62 4.94
N ALA A 19 16.61 19.02 3.91
CA ALA A 19 15.29 19.42 3.44
C ALA A 19 14.31 19.13 4.60
N LEU A 20 13.90 20.15 5.32
CA LEU A 20 12.79 20.06 6.27
C LEU A 20 11.53 19.73 5.47
N ALA A 21 10.77 18.73 5.90
CA ALA A 21 9.45 18.45 5.36
C ALA A 21 8.62 19.74 5.46
N GLY A 22 7.81 20.01 4.43
CA GLY A 22 6.96 21.22 4.43
C GLY A 22 5.65 20.95 5.18
N PRO A 23 4.89 21.99 5.50
CA PRO A 23 3.62 21.86 6.24
C PRO A 23 2.59 20.91 5.58
N ALA A 24 2.67 20.73 4.26
CA ALA A 24 1.80 19.81 3.53
C ALA A 24 2.23 18.36 3.69
N GLU A 25 3.53 18.11 3.73
CA GLU A 25 4.15 16.82 3.97
C GLU A 25 3.90 16.38 5.42
N ASP A 26 4.09 17.26 6.39
CA ASP A 26 3.82 16.99 7.81
C ASP A 26 2.35 16.66 8.03
N LYS A 27 1.43 17.45 7.47
CA LYS A 27 -0.01 17.17 7.56
C LYS A 27 -0.40 15.86 6.88
N GLY A 28 0.19 15.53 5.73
CA GLY A 28 -0.04 14.27 5.05
C GLY A 28 0.39 13.07 5.88
N LEU A 29 1.56 13.16 6.52
CA LEU A 29 2.06 12.13 7.43
C LEU A 29 1.21 12.00 8.70
N GLU A 30 0.75 13.10 9.29
CA GLU A 30 -0.16 13.08 10.45
C GLU A 30 -1.48 12.36 10.12
N ILE A 31 -2.07 12.61 8.94
CA ILE A 31 -3.29 11.94 8.50
C ILE A 31 -3.05 10.43 8.34
N ALA A 32 -1.92 10.02 7.74
CA ALA A 32 -1.57 8.62 7.57
C ALA A 32 -1.38 7.92 8.92
N LYS A 33 -0.63 8.52 9.84
CA LYS A 33 -0.42 7.99 11.21
C LYS A 33 -1.72 7.86 12.00
N GLU A 34 -2.63 8.81 11.86
CA GLU A 34 -3.93 8.74 12.54
C GLU A 34 -4.81 7.62 11.97
N ALA A 35 -4.80 7.42 10.65
CA ALA A 35 -5.51 6.32 10.01
C ALA A 35 -4.99 4.96 10.49
N ASP A 36 -3.67 4.79 10.53
CA ASP A 36 -2.97 3.60 11.01
C ASP A 36 -3.29 3.32 12.49
N ARG A 37 -3.09 4.30 13.37
CA ARG A 37 -3.39 4.21 14.81
C ARG A 37 -4.84 3.77 15.10
N ARG A 38 -5.80 4.16 14.26
CA ARG A 38 -7.20 3.74 14.40
C ARG A 38 -7.41 2.28 14.05
N ASP A 39 -6.57 1.73 13.18
CA ASP A 39 -6.64 0.33 12.78
C ASP A 39 -5.79 -0.61 13.65
N GLU A 40 -4.86 -0.12 14.44
CA GLU A 40 -4.04 -0.89 15.37
C GLU A 40 -4.85 -1.60 16.47
N GLY A 41 -4.41 -2.80 16.82
CA GLY A 41 -4.94 -3.60 17.93
C GLY A 41 -6.08 -4.54 17.52
N PHE A 42 -6.26 -4.84 16.22
CA PHE A 42 -7.26 -5.79 15.75
C PHE A 42 -6.87 -7.26 16.06
N GLY A 43 -5.58 -7.54 16.31
CA GLY A 43 -5.03 -8.84 16.67
C GLY A 43 -5.00 -9.80 15.48
N ASP A 44 -6.12 -10.41 15.13
CA ASP A 44 -6.24 -11.25 13.94
C ASP A 44 -7.60 -11.10 13.28
N THR A 45 -7.65 -11.44 11.98
CA THR A 45 -8.88 -11.43 11.19
C THR A 45 -8.98 -12.66 10.32
N ARG A 46 -10.22 -13.07 10.04
CA ARG A 46 -10.55 -14.08 9.04
C ARG A 46 -11.73 -13.61 8.23
N SER A 47 -11.58 -13.55 6.91
CA SER A 47 -12.62 -13.11 5.97
C SER A 47 -12.80 -14.12 4.86
N ASN A 48 -14.04 -14.39 4.47
CA ASN A 48 -14.35 -15.06 3.22
C ASN A 48 -14.67 -13.99 2.18
N MET A 49 -14.06 -14.12 1.01
CA MET A 49 -14.17 -13.12 -0.06
C MET A 49 -14.62 -13.78 -1.36
N LEU A 50 -15.51 -13.11 -2.08
CA LEU A 50 -15.83 -13.39 -3.46
C LEU A 50 -15.11 -12.41 -4.37
N MET A 51 -14.12 -12.88 -5.13
CA MET A 51 -13.43 -12.11 -6.14
C MET A 51 -14.12 -12.29 -7.49
N ILE A 52 -14.57 -11.22 -8.10
CA ILE A 52 -15.18 -11.22 -9.44
C ILE A 52 -14.23 -10.50 -10.40
N LEU A 53 -13.66 -11.26 -11.33
CA LEU A 53 -12.85 -10.72 -12.42
C LEU A 53 -13.74 -10.46 -13.62
N ARG A 54 -13.76 -9.23 -14.14
CA ARG A 54 -14.56 -8.85 -15.30
C ARG A 54 -13.64 -8.32 -16.40
N ASN A 55 -13.76 -8.89 -17.59
CA ASN A 55 -13.01 -8.41 -18.75
C ASN A 55 -13.75 -7.26 -19.48
N LYS A 56 -13.09 -6.65 -20.47
CA LYS A 56 -13.66 -5.55 -21.28
C LYS A 56 -14.94 -5.91 -22.03
N ARG A 57 -15.23 -7.22 -22.23
CA ARG A 57 -16.45 -7.72 -22.87
C ARG A 57 -17.57 -8.01 -21.87
N GLY A 58 -17.36 -7.73 -20.58
CA GLY A 58 -18.32 -7.99 -19.51
C GLY A 58 -18.39 -9.46 -19.05
N GLN A 59 -17.52 -10.33 -19.56
CA GLN A 59 -17.45 -11.72 -19.09
C GLN A 59 -16.84 -11.79 -17.69
N GLU A 60 -17.46 -12.56 -16.82
CA GLU A 60 -17.04 -12.70 -15.42
C GLU A 60 -16.42 -14.05 -15.13
N SER A 61 -15.41 -14.03 -14.25
CA SER A 61 -14.88 -15.21 -13.57
C SER A 61 -14.95 -14.98 -12.08
N LYS A 62 -15.53 -15.92 -11.34
CA LYS A 62 -15.74 -15.82 -9.89
C LYS A 62 -14.81 -16.75 -9.16
N ARG A 63 -14.25 -16.27 -8.05
CA ARG A 63 -13.35 -17.03 -7.17
C ARG A 63 -13.73 -16.81 -5.73
N GLU A 64 -13.88 -17.89 -4.99
CA GLU A 64 -14.02 -17.80 -3.53
C GLU A 64 -12.66 -18.03 -2.90
N LEU A 65 -12.34 -17.18 -1.94
CA LEU A 65 -11.08 -17.23 -1.22
C LEU A 65 -11.27 -16.84 0.25
N GLU A 66 -10.38 -17.30 1.08
CA GLU A 66 -10.28 -16.92 2.48
C GLU A 66 -9.01 -16.10 2.67
N ILE A 67 -9.11 -15.01 3.42
CA ILE A 67 -7.97 -14.21 3.87
C ILE A 67 -7.91 -14.30 5.40
N ARG A 68 -6.73 -14.60 5.90
CA ARG A 68 -6.38 -14.50 7.32
C ARG A 68 -5.27 -13.48 7.46
N ALA A 69 -5.41 -12.57 8.40
CA ALA A 69 -4.37 -11.63 8.76
C ALA A 69 -4.07 -11.74 10.26
N LEU A 70 -2.81 -11.55 10.60
CA LEU A 70 -2.30 -11.52 11.96
C LEU A 70 -1.50 -10.23 12.13
N GLU A 71 -1.95 -9.42 13.07
CA GLU A 71 -1.24 -8.21 13.46
C GLU A 71 0.08 -8.54 14.16
N VAL A 72 1.16 -7.85 13.77
CA VAL A 72 2.50 -8.02 14.36
C VAL A 72 2.96 -6.70 14.93
N LYS A 73 3.20 -6.65 16.24
CA LYS A 73 3.68 -5.44 16.90
C LYS A 73 5.12 -5.15 16.54
N GLY A 74 5.36 -3.95 16.05
CA GLY A 74 6.71 -3.46 15.74
C GLY A 74 7.29 -3.94 14.42
N ASP A 75 6.48 -4.61 13.60
CA ASP A 75 6.76 -4.95 12.22
C ASP A 75 5.44 -4.96 11.44
N GLY A 76 5.48 -5.16 10.13
CA GLY A 76 4.28 -5.28 9.31
C GLY A 76 3.54 -6.60 9.52
N ASP A 77 2.27 -6.63 9.17
CA ASP A 77 1.37 -7.74 9.39
C ASP A 77 1.69 -8.98 8.53
N LYS A 78 1.20 -10.12 8.98
CA LYS A 78 1.24 -11.38 8.22
C LYS A 78 -0.12 -11.70 7.65
N SER A 79 -0.17 -12.17 6.41
CA SER A 79 -1.43 -12.60 5.82
C SER A 79 -1.29 -13.89 5.03
N LEU A 80 -2.39 -14.64 4.99
CA LEU A 80 -2.52 -15.86 4.19
C LEU A 80 -3.84 -15.80 3.41
N THR A 81 -3.73 -15.78 2.09
CA THR A 81 -4.86 -15.87 1.16
C THR A 81 -4.93 -17.26 0.56
N VAL A 82 -6.08 -17.93 0.64
CA VAL A 82 -6.28 -19.30 0.11
C VAL A 82 -7.49 -19.34 -0.80
N PHE A 83 -7.31 -19.79 -2.04
CA PHE A 83 -8.42 -19.97 -2.99
C PHE A 83 -9.15 -21.29 -2.75
N HIS A 84 -10.49 -21.25 -2.71
CA HIS A 84 -11.36 -22.41 -2.53
C HIS A 84 -12.04 -22.84 -3.83
N THR A 85 -12.44 -21.88 -4.67
CA THR A 85 -13.05 -22.10 -5.99
C THR A 85 -12.50 -21.09 -7.01
N PRO A 86 -12.58 -21.41 -8.32
CA PRO A 86 -12.92 -22.69 -8.93
C PRO A 86 -11.81 -23.73 -8.86
N ARG A 87 -12.02 -24.89 -9.46
CA ARG A 87 -11.11 -26.05 -9.33
C ARG A 87 -9.68 -25.80 -9.81
N ASP A 88 -9.51 -24.99 -10.84
CA ASP A 88 -8.21 -24.65 -11.46
C ASP A 88 -7.30 -23.82 -10.53
N VAL A 89 -7.87 -23.04 -9.61
CA VAL A 89 -7.09 -22.26 -8.62
C VAL A 89 -7.22 -22.80 -7.19
N ARG A 90 -8.06 -23.82 -6.96
CA ARG A 90 -8.29 -24.36 -5.62
C ARG A 90 -6.99 -24.78 -4.94
N GLY A 91 -6.78 -24.31 -3.69
CA GLY A 91 -5.61 -24.59 -2.89
C GLY A 91 -4.40 -23.74 -3.26
N THR A 92 -4.49 -22.87 -4.29
CA THR A 92 -3.50 -21.81 -4.46
C THR A 92 -3.50 -20.92 -3.22
N ALA A 93 -2.31 -20.64 -2.69
CA ALA A 93 -2.19 -19.83 -1.50
C ALA A 93 -1.07 -18.79 -1.65
N LEU A 94 -1.32 -17.57 -1.18
CA LEU A 94 -0.32 -16.52 -1.04
C LEU A 94 -0.08 -16.29 0.45
N LEU A 95 1.16 -16.48 0.89
CA LEU A 95 1.63 -16.10 2.23
C LEU A 95 2.42 -14.81 2.09
N THR A 96 2.09 -13.79 2.90
CA THR A 96 2.77 -12.51 2.95
C THR A 96 3.24 -12.24 4.37
N PHE A 97 4.50 -11.87 4.52
CA PHE A 97 5.05 -11.23 5.72
C PHE A 97 5.42 -9.82 5.30
N SER A 98 4.63 -8.88 5.74
CA SER A 98 4.93 -7.46 5.53
C SER A 98 5.98 -7.00 6.53
N HIS A 99 6.76 -6.01 6.14
CA HIS A 99 7.76 -5.36 6.99
C HIS A 99 7.59 -3.85 6.89
N GLY A 100 8.02 -3.12 7.91
CA GLY A 100 7.90 -1.65 7.91
C GLY A 100 8.67 -1.02 6.76
N VAL A 101 9.99 -1.09 6.78
CA VAL A 101 10.87 -0.46 5.75
C VAL A 101 11.48 -1.51 4.82
N GLU A 102 11.78 -2.70 5.33
CA GLU A 102 12.39 -3.78 4.56
C GLU A 102 11.41 -4.33 3.50
N PRO A 103 11.94 -4.95 2.43
CA PRO A 103 11.10 -5.59 1.44
C PRO A 103 10.27 -6.73 2.02
N ASP A 104 8.98 -6.76 1.68
CA ASP A 104 8.06 -7.82 2.09
C ASP A 104 8.50 -9.19 1.57
N ASP A 105 8.23 -10.23 2.34
CA ASP A 105 8.39 -11.60 1.94
C ASP A 105 7.06 -12.19 1.48
N GLN A 106 6.99 -12.64 0.24
CA GLN A 106 5.80 -13.24 -0.33
C GLN A 106 6.09 -14.57 -0.99
N TRP A 107 5.25 -15.58 -0.71
CA TRP A 107 5.35 -16.91 -1.28
C TRP A 107 4.01 -17.36 -1.85
N LEU A 108 4.01 -17.71 -3.13
CA LEU A 108 2.85 -18.26 -3.84
C LEU A 108 2.99 -19.77 -3.94
N TYR A 109 2.09 -20.51 -3.30
CA TYR A 109 1.95 -21.96 -3.50
C TYR A 109 1.02 -22.26 -4.67
N LEU A 110 1.49 -23.09 -5.59
CA LEU A 110 0.76 -23.52 -6.78
C LEU A 110 0.52 -25.05 -6.69
N PRO A 111 -0.67 -25.51 -6.28
CA PRO A 111 -0.94 -26.93 -6.04
C PRO A 111 -0.81 -27.78 -7.30
N ALA A 112 -1.17 -27.27 -8.48
CA ALA A 112 -1.01 -27.96 -9.76
C ALA A 112 0.46 -28.33 -10.06
N LEU A 113 1.40 -27.52 -9.57
CA LEU A 113 2.84 -27.73 -9.73
C LEU A 113 3.49 -28.30 -8.46
N ARG A 114 2.74 -28.41 -7.37
CA ARG A 114 3.24 -28.77 -6.02
C ARG A 114 4.49 -27.96 -5.63
N ARG A 115 4.50 -26.67 -5.97
CA ARG A 115 5.65 -25.77 -5.77
C ARG A 115 5.26 -24.51 -5.03
N VAL A 116 6.18 -24.06 -4.19
CA VAL A 116 6.18 -22.71 -3.63
C VAL A 116 7.11 -21.84 -4.46
N LYS A 117 6.63 -20.69 -4.91
CA LYS A 117 7.40 -19.69 -5.63
C LYS A 117 7.51 -18.45 -4.75
N ARG A 118 8.72 -18.02 -4.42
CA ARG A 118 8.95 -16.72 -3.80
C ARG A 118 8.71 -15.63 -4.83
N ILE A 119 7.96 -14.60 -4.46
CA ILE A 119 7.78 -13.40 -5.27
C ILE A 119 8.95 -12.47 -4.95
N ALA A 120 9.83 -12.26 -5.92
CA ALA A 120 10.96 -11.35 -5.75
C ALA A 120 10.46 -9.90 -5.69
N SER A 121 11.15 -9.04 -4.93
CA SER A 121 10.74 -7.64 -4.72
C SER A 121 10.55 -6.87 -6.03
N ASN A 122 11.39 -7.12 -7.05
CA ASN A 122 11.25 -6.52 -8.38
C ASN A 122 10.05 -7.04 -9.19
N ASN A 123 9.36 -8.09 -8.74
CA ASN A 123 8.17 -8.68 -9.37
C ASN A 123 6.87 -8.37 -8.58
N LYS A 124 6.96 -7.62 -7.48
CA LYS A 124 5.79 -7.30 -6.65
C LYS A 124 4.74 -6.45 -7.37
N SER A 125 5.12 -5.72 -8.41
CA SER A 125 4.22 -4.95 -9.28
C SER A 125 3.45 -5.80 -10.29
N GLY A 126 3.73 -7.11 -10.39
CA GLY A 126 3.00 -8.03 -11.26
C GLY A 126 1.57 -8.29 -10.78
N PRO A 127 0.65 -8.67 -11.71
CA PRO A 127 -0.76 -8.90 -11.38
C PRO A 127 -0.93 -10.17 -10.52
N PHE A 128 -1.68 -10.04 -9.42
CA PHE A 128 -2.04 -11.17 -8.57
C PHE A 128 -3.12 -12.03 -9.23
N MET A 129 -2.75 -13.25 -9.60
CA MET A 129 -3.70 -14.25 -10.15
C MET A 129 -4.58 -13.71 -11.29
N GLY A 130 -4.06 -12.77 -12.10
CA GLY A 130 -4.79 -12.18 -13.23
C GLY A 130 -5.88 -11.17 -12.85
N SER A 131 -5.87 -10.68 -11.63
CA SER A 131 -6.70 -9.55 -11.18
C SER A 131 -6.01 -8.20 -11.46
N GLU A 132 -6.72 -7.11 -11.18
CA GLU A 132 -6.16 -5.75 -11.17
C GLU A 132 -5.29 -5.48 -9.92
N PHE A 133 -5.33 -6.36 -8.91
CA PHE A 133 -4.41 -6.27 -7.78
C PHE A 133 -3.01 -6.70 -8.18
N ALA A 134 -2.00 -5.93 -7.78
CA ALA A 134 -0.61 -6.35 -7.81
C ALA A 134 -0.27 -7.12 -6.52
N TYR A 135 0.83 -7.88 -6.51
CA TYR A 135 1.30 -8.53 -5.28
C TYR A 135 1.58 -7.51 -4.16
N GLU A 136 2.07 -6.31 -4.49
CA GLU A 136 2.32 -5.25 -3.51
C GLU A 136 1.05 -4.69 -2.88
N ASP A 137 -0.13 -4.82 -3.52
CA ASP A 137 -1.41 -4.40 -2.94
C ASP A 137 -1.93 -5.37 -1.85
N LEU A 138 -1.31 -6.55 -1.72
CA LEU A 138 -1.70 -7.59 -0.76
C LEU A 138 -0.79 -7.65 0.47
N SER A 139 0.08 -6.68 0.61
CA SER A 139 0.87 -6.44 1.82
C SER A 139 0.18 -5.39 2.68
N SER A 140 0.46 -5.38 3.99
CA SER A 140 0.00 -4.30 4.86
C SER A 140 0.65 -2.98 4.46
N GLN A 141 -0.13 -1.91 4.59
CA GLN A 141 0.31 -0.56 4.23
C GLN A 141 0.90 0.15 5.45
N GLU A 142 2.13 -0.20 5.76
CA GLU A 142 2.88 0.45 6.84
C GLU A 142 3.17 1.91 6.48
N VAL A 143 3.08 2.79 7.48
CA VAL A 143 3.29 4.24 7.28
C VAL A 143 4.66 4.53 6.68
N GLU A 144 5.69 3.80 7.09
CA GLU A 144 7.08 3.97 6.67
C GLU A 144 7.35 3.58 5.21
N LYS A 145 6.43 2.85 4.57
CA LYS A 145 6.54 2.47 3.15
C LYS A 145 6.34 3.61 2.19
N TYR A 146 5.84 4.76 2.68
CA TYR A 146 5.51 5.92 1.86
C TYR A 146 6.02 7.22 2.46
N THR A 147 6.24 8.20 1.60
CA THR A 147 6.22 9.61 1.98
C THR A 147 4.87 10.20 1.58
N TYR A 148 4.43 11.24 2.28
CA TYR A 148 3.08 11.74 2.20
C TYR A 148 3.06 13.21 1.86
N LYS A 149 1.97 13.65 1.19
CA LYS A 149 1.69 15.06 0.98
C LYS A 149 0.18 15.31 1.00
N TYR A 150 -0.30 16.09 1.94
CA TYR A 150 -1.66 16.58 1.91
C TYR A 150 -1.84 17.58 0.74
N LEU A 151 -2.82 17.34 -0.11
CA LEU A 151 -3.10 18.22 -1.25
C LEU A 151 -4.19 19.25 -0.93
N LYS A 152 -5.34 18.79 -0.45
CA LYS A 152 -6.53 19.61 -0.19
C LYS A 152 -7.59 18.82 0.56
N ASP A 153 -8.59 19.54 1.02
CA ASP A 153 -9.88 18.96 1.36
C ASP A 153 -10.69 18.69 0.08
N ASP A 154 -11.44 17.60 0.05
CA ASP A 154 -12.23 17.16 -1.10
C ASP A 154 -13.50 16.45 -0.65
N LYS A 155 -14.35 16.02 -1.58
CA LYS A 155 -15.57 15.24 -1.28
C LYS A 155 -15.68 14.03 -2.20
N ILE A 156 -16.02 12.88 -1.62
CA ILE A 156 -16.38 11.65 -2.36
C ILE A 156 -17.79 11.24 -1.96
N GLY A 157 -18.72 11.23 -2.92
CA GLY A 157 -20.10 10.86 -2.64
C GLY A 157 -20.79 11.70 -1.56
N GLY A 158 -20.43 12.99 -1.45
CA GLY A 158 -20.93 13.92 -0.43
C GLY A 158 -20.22 13.86 0.93
N VAL A 159 -19.27 12.92 1.13
CA VAL A 159 -18.49 12.78 2.36
C VAL A 159 -17.25 13.65 2.29
N ASP A 160 -17.00 14.45 3.33
CA ASP A 160 -15.80 15.27 3.45
C ASP A 160 -14.55 14.39 3.66
N CYS A 161 -13.54 14.61 2.83
CA CYS A 161 -12.32 13.82 2.80
C CYS A 161 -11.06 14.70 2.84
N PHE A 162 -9.98 14.14 3.36
CA PHE A 162 -8.63 14.57 3.05
C PHE A 162 -8.18 13.91 1.75
N LEU A 163 -7.61 14.68 0.82
CA LEU A 163 -6.88 14.15 -0.33
C LEU A 163 -5.38 14.17 -0.01
N VAL A 164 -4.78 12.98 0.06
CA VAL A 164 -3.36 12.79 0.39
C VAL A 164 -2.68 12.05 -0.76
N GLU A 165 -1.56 12.58 -1.24
CA GLU A 165 -0.64 11.82 -2.09
C GLU A 165 0.32 10.99 -1.23
N GLN A 166 0.57 9.77 -1.70
CA GLN A 166 1.48 8.80 -1.08
C GLN A 166 2.51 8.40 -2.14
N TYR A 167 3.78 8.49 -1.82
CA TYR A 167 4.89 8.17 -2.71
C TYR A 167 5.64 6.97 -2.16
N PRO A 168 5.63 5.80 -2.85
CA PRO A 168 6.35 4.63 -2.39
C PRO A 168 7.84 4.89 -2.21
N VAL A 169 8.41 4.49 -1.08
CA VAL A 169 9.85 4.56 -0.81
C VAL A 169 10.61 3.48 -1.59
N SER A 170 9.97 2.34 -1.80
CA SER A 170 10.55 1.22 -2.53
C SER A 170 10.72 1.52 -4.02
N LYS A 171 11.93 1.35 -4.54
CA LYS A 171 12.25 1.49 -5.99
C LYS A 171 11.59 0.41 -6.86
N ASP A 172 11.20 -0.70 -6.25
CA ASP A 172 10.57 -1.84 -6.92
C ASP A 172 9.06 -1.70 -7.04
N SER A 173 8.45 -0.65 -6.48
CA SER A 173 7.02 -0.40 -6.63
C SER A 173 6.64 -0.20 -8.09
N GLY A 174 5.48 -0.71 -8.48
CA GLY A 174 4.84 -0.47 -9.77
C GLY A 174 4.25 0.93 -9.90
N TYR A 175 4.18 1.66 -8.79
CA TYR A 175 3.55 2.97 -8.70
C TYR A 175 4.56 4.08 -8.51
N THR A 176 4.30 5.23 -9.13
CA THR A 176 5.03 6.48 -8.84
C THR A 176 4.39 7.22 -7.67
N ARG A 177 3.07 7.15 -7.55
CA ARG A 177 2.28 7.72 -6.46
C ARG A 177 0.91 7.09 -6.39
N LEU A 178 0.28 7.25 -5.25
CA LEU A 178 -1.13 7.00 -5.03
C LEU A 178 -1.79 8.31 -4.60
N GLN A 179 -3.06 8.51 -4.95
CA GLN A 179 -3.90 9.57 -4.40
C GLN A 179 -5.02 8.92 -3.59
N ALA A 180 -5.02 9.13 -2.29
CA ALA A 180 -5.97 8.53 -1.37
C ALA A 180 -6.92 9.60 -0.81
N TRP A 181 -8.22 9.31 -0.85
CA TRP A 181 -9.27 10.08 -0.18
C TRP A 181 -9.66 9.35 1.10
N LEU A 182 -9.36 9.96 2.24
CA LEU A 182 -9.72 9.45 3.56
C LEU A 182 -10.82 10.33 4.15
N ASP A 183 -11.92 9.74 4.61
CA ASP A 183 -12.97 10.54 5.26
C ASP A 183 -12.45 11.18 6.56
N LYS A 184 -12.96 12.38 6.85
CA LYS A 184 -12.46 13.18 7.97
C LYS A 184 -12.93 12.70 9.33
N ASP A 185 -14.02 11.92 9.38
CA ASP A 185 -14.63 11.47 10.63
C ASP A 185 -13.90 10.22 11.19
N GLU A 186 -13.73 9.21 10.34
CA GLU A 186 -13.21 7.90 10.75
C GLU A 186 -11.90 7.52 10.04
N TYR A 187 -11.36 8.37 9.16
CA TYR A 187 -10.13 8.16 8.38
C TYR A 187 -10.17 6.92 7.47
N ARG A 188 -11.37 6.48 7.09
CA ARG A 188 -11.57 5.36 6.17
C ARG A 188 -11.23 5.78 4.74
N VAL A 189 -10.59 4.90 4.01
CA VAL A 189 -10.34 5.09 2.59
C VAL A 189 -11.66 5.08 1.81
N ARG A 190 -11.95 6.12 1.06
CA ARG A 190 -13.13 6.23 0.19
C ARG A 190 -12.78 5.98 -1.27
N LYS A 191 -11.56 6.29 -1.65
CA LYS A 191 -11.03 6.09 -2.99
C LYS A 191 -9.51 6.09 -2.96
N ILE A 192 -8.87 5.27 -3.81
CA ILE A 192 -7.44 5.38 -4.13
C ILE A 192 -7.27 5.32 -5.64
N ASP A 193 -6.59 6.29 -6.21
CA ASP A 193 -6.10 6.29 -7.58
C ASP A 193 -4.61 5.91 -7.59
N PHE A 194 -4.25 4.90 -8.38
CA PHE A 194 -2.90 4.39 -8.50
C PHE A 194 -2.29 4.85 -9.83
N TYR A 195 -1.11 5.43 -9.78
CA TYR A 195 -0.40 5.94 -10.95
C TYR A 195 0.83 5.09 -11.25
N ASP A 196 0.93 4.64 -12.49
CA ASP A 196 2.00 3.76 -12.97
C ASP A 196 3.37 4.46 -13.03
N ARG A 197 4.42 3.71 -13.44
CA ARG A 197 5.80 4.23 -13.58
C ARG A 197 5.95 5.34 -14.63
N LYS A 198 4.95 5.55 -15.49
CA LYS A 198 4.89 6.66 -16.45
C LYS A 198 4.09 7.85 -15.93
N GLY A 199 3.53 7.73 -14.72
CA GLY A 199 2.69 8.75 -14.11
C GLY A 199 1.26 8.78 -14.64
N ALA A 200 0.84 7.79 -15.46
CA ALA A 200 -0.53 7.65 -15.92
C ALA A 200 -1.41 6.94 -14.88
N LEU A 201 -2.70 7.30 -14.82
CA LEU A 201 -3.67 6.58 -13.99
C LEU A 201 -3.77 5.13 -14.46
N LEU A 202 -3.41 4.19 -13.59
CA LEU A 202 -3.40 2.76 -13.88
C LEU A 202 -4.73 2.11 -13.50
N LYS A 203 -5.17 2.34 -12.26
CA LYS A 203 -6.39 1.76 -11.69
C LYS A 203 -6.94 2.62 -10.56
N THR A 204 -8.19 2.38 -10.21
CA THR A 204 -8.88 3.00 -9.07
C THR A 204 -9.43 1.91 -8.15
N LEU A 205 -9.22 2.05 -6.85
CA LEU A 205 -9.86 1.26 -5.80
C LEU A 205 -10.95 2.12 -5.14
N THR A 206 -12.15 1.59 -5.02
CA THR A 206 -13.27 2.27 -4.36
C THR A 206 -13.89 1.33 -3.32
N PRO A 207 -13.43 1.37 -2.07
CA PRO A 207 -14.02 0.61 -0.98
C PRO A 207 -15.42 1.11 -0.66
N SER A 208 -16.33 0.17 -0.36
CA SER A 208 -17.74 0.48 -0.05
C SER A 208 -18.26 -0.40 1.09
N GLU A 209 -19.53 -0.18 1.47
CA GLU A 209 -20.25 -1.01 2.43
C GLU A 209 -19.49 -1.27 3.75
N TYR A 210 -18.91 -0.20 4.31
CA TYR A 210 -18.12 -0.30 5.54
C TYR A 210 -18.94 -0.77 6.73
N ASN A 211 -18.48 -1.82 7.40
CA ASN A 211 -19.02 -2.30 8.68
C ASN A 211 -18.00 -2.14 9.80
N LYS A 212 -18.50 -1.84 11.01
CA LYS A 212 -17.66 -1.64 12.19
C LYS A 212 -17.60 -2.93 13.03
N TYR A 213 -16.40 -3.46 13.23
CA TYR A 213 -16.13 -4.67 13.99
C TYR A 213 -15.57 -4.32 15.36
N LEU A 214 -15.95 -5.11 16.39
CA LEU A 214 -15.54 -4.92 17.77
C LEU A 214 -15.76 -3.49 18.30
N GLY A 215 -16.71 -2.75 17.71
CA GLY A 215 -16.97 -1.36 18.06
C GLY A 215 -15.89 -0.36 17.66
N LYS A 216 -14.80 -0.81 17.01
CA LYS A 216 -13.65 0.02 16.67
C LYS A 216 -13.25 -0.06 15.19
N TYR A 217 -13.04 -1.25 14.64
CA TYR A 217 -12.38 -1.46 13.35
C TYR A 217 -13.35 -1.41 12.18
N TRP A 218 -13.08 -0.57 11.19
CA TRP A 218 -13.86 -0.50 9.98
C TRP A 218 -13.30 -1.41 8.90
N ARG A 219 -14.15 -2.21 8.26
CA ARG A 219 -13.79 -3.04 7.10
C ARG A 219 -14.80 -2.81 5.99
N ALA A 220 -14.30 -2.64 4.75
CA ALA A 220 -15.10 -2.58 3.55
C ALA A 220 -15.54 -4.00 3.12
N HIS A 221 -16.69 -4.10 2.46
CA HIS A 221 -17.26 -5.34 1.95
C HIS A 221 -17.49 -5.29 0.44
#